data_009a413d74da4f74b2f3feea2f19ea09
#
_entry.id   009a413d74da4f74b2f3feea2f19ea09
#
_cell.length_a   1.000
_cell.length_b   1.000
_cell.length_c   1.000
_cell.angle_alpha   90.00
_cell.angle_beta   90.00
_cell.angle_gamma   90.00
#
_symmetry.space_group_name_H-M   'P 1'
#
loop_
_entity.id
_entity.type
_entity.pdbx_description
1 polymer ?
#
loop_
_entity_poly.entity_id
_entity_poly.type
_entity_poly.pdbx_seq_one_letter_code
_entity_poly.pdbx_strand_id
1 'polypeptide(L)'
;MSVPSATAVPGGRANVRRGSRAAGRERPAGSSATAGYFFVALYVGLLGLLGVAPVVYAIYLALSNSRGFGSSFVDAFDDYRFVPAFEHILAFMLIWLVAQTILVVGLTLMLHNLAQRVGAVFRFLFYIPGALAGAASVVVWLFMLDPTASPFAFVLHWLGYAQFNNAIAPGNLAPIFAVMAFWTGAGGWIVVMYGALNNIPHELLESAEIDGANAFKTAWWIKLPLIRKWIVYMLVLSFAGGTQLFVEPTVLGSAALGVGVSKYWSPNQLAWFVASQYDNFAEAAALSVVLLGLGLLVAAILVWRGRLFEAE
;
A
#
# COMPACT_ATOMS: atom_id res chain seq x y z
N MET A 1 75.57 -21.44 -44.75
CA MET A 1 75.55 -22.82 -45.14
C MET A 1 74.16 -23.38 -45.01
N SER A 2 73.61 -23.72 -46.16
CA SER A 2 72.59 -24.69 -46.57
C SER A 2 71.20 -24.60 -46.00
N VAL A 3 70.29 -24.15 -46.85
CA VAL A 3 68.88 -24.45 -46.93
C VAL A 3 68.67 -25.85 -47.47
N PRO A 4 67.73 -26.63 -47.10
CA PRO A 4 66.89 -27.32 -48.06
C PRO A 4 65.35 -27.12 -47.78
N SER A 5 64.72 -26.69 -48.79
CA SER A 5 63.84 -27.33 -49.80
C SER A 5 62.49 -27.80 -49.28
N ALA A 6 61.51 -27.18 -49.88
CA ALA A 6 60.07 -27.45 -49.77
C ALA A 6 59.69 -28.85 -50.23
N THR A 7 58.73 -29.52 -49.53
CA THR A 7 57.94 -30.60 -50.07
C THR A 7 56.46 -30.25 -50.01
N ALA A 8 55.85 -30.29 -51.17
CA ALA A 8 54.42 -30.08 -51.40
C ALA A 8 53.64 -31.32 -50.89
N VAL A 9 52.46 -31.09 -50.23
CA VAL A 9 51.46 -32.12 -49.86
C VAL A 9 50.20 -31.85 -50.69
N PRO A 10 49.59 -32.89 -51.29
CA PRO A 10 48.50 -32.73 -52.23
C PRO A 10 47.12 -32.53 -51.53
N GLY A 11 46.26 -31.83 -52.26
CA GLY A 11 44.96 -31.37 -51.87
C GLY A 11 44.02 -32.47 -51.41
N GLY A 12 43.46 -32.27 -50.20
CA GLY A 12 42.29 -32.95 -49.70
C GLY A 12 41.05 -32.15 -50.02
N ARG A 13 40.16 -32.67 -50.87
CA ARG A 13 38.83 -32.13 -51.15
C ARG A 13 38.00 -32.14 -49.84
N ALA A 14 37.78 -31.01 -49.23
CA ALA A 14 36.83 -30.83 -48.15
C ALA A 14 35.41 -30.98 -48.68
N ASN A 15 34.78 -32.07 -48.26
CA ASN A 15 33.39 -32.36 -48.47
C ASN A 15 32.55 -31.39 -47.62
N VAL A 16 32.00 -30.34 -48.24
CA VAL A 16 31.04 -29.43 -47.63
C VAL A 16 29.73 -30.23 -47.42
N ARG A 17 29.59 -30.84 -46.24
CA ARG A 17 28.29 -31.30 -45.77
C ARG A 17 27.39 -30.08 -45.61
N ARG A 18 26.45 -29.88 -46.54
CA ARG A 18 25.28 -29.06 -46.39
C ARG A 18 24.49 -29.58 -45.17
N GLY A 19 24.69 -28.95 -44.02
CA GLY A 19 23.84 -29.10 -42.85
C GLY A 19 22.42 -28.72 -43.25
N SER A 20 21.54 -29.66 -43.30
CA SER A 20 20.08 -29.42 -43.38
C SER A 20 19.69 -28.48 -42.26
N ARG A 21 19.31 -27.26 -42.61
CA ARG A 21 18.56 -26.37 -41.70
C ARG A 21 17.30 -27.12 -41.34
N ALA A 22 17.28 -27.68 -40.12
CA ALA A 22 16.05 -28.08 -39.50
C ALA A 22 15.14 -26.85 -39.49
N ALA A 23 14.11 -26.89 -40.32
CA ALA A 23 13.04 -25.92 -40.31
C ALA A 23 12.46 -25.96 -38.90
N GLY A 24 12.78 -24.96 -38.10
CA GLY A 24 12.11 -24.72 -36.83
C GLY A 24 10.63 -24.63 -37.17
N ARG A 25 9.88 -25.62 -36.69
CA ARG A 25 8.41 -25.55 -36.70
C ARG A 25 8.06 -24.29 -35.90
N GLU A 26 7.75 -23.22 -36.59
CA GLU A 26 7.03 -22.09 -36.05
C GLU A 26 5.73 -22.66 -35.46
N ARG A 27 5.65 -22.72 -34.13
CA ARG A 27 4.40 -23.03 -33.46
C ARG A 27 3.40 -21.97 -33.91
N PRO A 28 2.19 -22.35 -34.34
CA PRO A 28 1.20 -21.39 -34.76
C PRO A 28 0.92 -20.42 -33.60
N ALA A 29 1.21 -19.14 -33.81
CA ALA A 29 1.04 -18.06 -32.85
C ALA A 29 -0.43 -17.90 -32.37
N GLY A 30 -1.37 -18.60 -32.98
CA GLY A 30 -2.79 -18.48 -32.68
C GLY A 30 -3.23 -19.09 -31.36
N SER A 31 -2.64 -20.23 -30.90
CA SER A 31 -3.12 -20.90 -29.67
C SER A 31 -2.69 -20.19 -28.38
N SER A 32 -1.54 -19.55 -28.38
CA SER A 32 -1.03 -18.81 -27.21
C SER A 32 -1.74 -17.46 -27.05
N ALA A 33 -2.06 -16.79 -28.16
CA ALA A 33 -2.84 -15.55 -28.14
C ALA A 33 -4.26 -15.77 -27.62
N THR A 34 -4.95 -16.82 -28.10
CA THR A 34 -6.31 -17.15 -27.65
C THR A 34 -6.38 -17.48 -26.16
N ALA A 35 -5.40 -18.26 -25.65
CA ALA A 35 -5.29 -18.52 -24.21
C ALA A 35 -5.05 -17.21 -23.42
N GLY A 36 -4.18 -16.34 -23.90
CA GLY A 36 -3.94 -15.02 -23.28
C GLY A 36 -5.22 -14.17 -23.20
N TYR A 37 -5.97 -14.07 -24.28
CA TYR A 37 -7.25 -13.36 -24.29
C TYR A 37 -8.28 -13.97 -23.36
N PHE A 38 -8.33 -15.29 -23.20
CA PHE A 38 -9.23 -15.96 -22.27
C PHE A 38 -8.93 -15.58 -20.82
N PHE A 39 -7.66 -15.58 -20.38
CA PHE A 39 -7.28 -15.17 -19.02
C PHE A 39 -7.57 -13.69 -18.78
N VAL A 40 -7.27 -12.82 -19.76
CA VAL A 40 -7.58 -11.39 -19.65
C VAL A 40 -9.10 -11.16 -19.60
N ALA A 41 -9.88 -11.84 -20.43
CA ALA A 41 -11.33 -11.72 -20.44
C ALA A 41 -11.96 -12.19 -19.12
N LEU A 42 -11.43 -13.29 -18.53
CA LEU A 42 -11.88 -13.78 -17.23
C LEU A 42 -11.58 -12.75 -16.14
N TYR A 43 -10.36 -12.20 -16.12
CA TYR A 43 -9.99 -11.15 -15.15
C TYR A 43 -10.87 -9.90 -15.30
N VAL A 44 -11.03 -9.39 -16.53
CA VAL A 44 -11.85 -8.20 -16.79
C VAL A 44 -13.33 -8.46 -16.47
N GLY A 45 -13.83 -9.67 -16.77
CA GLY A 45 -15.19 -10.07 -16.43
C GLY A 45 -15.43 -10.11 -14.91
N LEU A 46 -14.51 -10.71 -14.17
CA LEU A 46 -14.57 -10.74 -12.70
C LEU A 46 -14.42 -9.33 -12.09
N LEU A 47 -13.52 -8.51 -12.62
CA LEU A 47 -13.36 -7.12 -12.19
C LEU A 47 -14.65 -6.31 -12.45
N GLY A 48 -15.26 -6.49 -13.62
CA GLY A 48 -16.53 -5.87 -13.95
C GLY A 48 -17.67 -6.29 -13.01
N LEU A 49 -17.79 -7.59 -12.78
CA LEU A 49 -18.87 -8.16 -11.96
C LEU A 49 -18.69 -7.90 -10.44
N LEU A 50 -17.48 -8.10 -9.92
CA LEU A 50 -17.21 -8.04 -8.47
C LEU A 50 -16.64 -6.70 -8.02
N GLY A 51 -16.03 -5.92 -8.92
CA GLY A 51 -15.48 -4.61 -8.62
C GLY A 51 -16.39 -3.46 -9.06
N VAL A 52 -16.70 -3.39 -10.37
CA VAL A 52 -17.41 -2.23 -10.92
C VAL A 52 -18.92 -2.30 -10.65
N ALA A 53 -19.56 -3.46 -10.82
CA ALA A 53 -21.00 -3.58 -10.66
C ALA A 53 -21.50 -3.20 -9.25
N PRO A 54 -20.85 -3.58 -8.13
CA PRO A 54 -21.26 -3.12 -6.78
C PRO A 54 -21.15 -1.60 -6.63
N VAL A 55 -20.13 -0.97 -7.21
CA VAL A 55 -19.97 0.49 -7.17
C VAL A 55 -21.10 1.19 -7.92
N VAL A 56 -21.41 0.71 -9.13
CA VAL A 56 -22.53 1.24 -9.91
C VAL A 56 -23.86 1.05 -9.19
N TYR A 57 -24.06 -0.12 -8.55
CA TYR A 57 -25.24 -0.39 -7.75
C TYR A 57 -25.33 0.51 -6.53
N ALA A 58 -24.23 0.76 -5.82
CA ALA A 58 -24.20 1.70 -4.69
C ALA A 58 -24.54 3.14 -5.13
N ILE A 59 -24.02 3.59 -6.28
CA ILE A 59 -24.37 4.90 -6.84
C ILE A 59 -25.86 4.95 -7.20
N TYR A 60 -26.38 3.90 -7.83
CA TYR A 60 -27.81 3.80 -8.14
C TYR A 60 -28.64 3.89 -6.87
N LEU A 61 -28.31 3.11 -5.84
CA LEU A 61 -29.02 3.08 -4.57
C LEU A 61 -28.98 4.43 -3.84
N ALA A 62 -27.83 5.11 -3.84
CA ALA A 62 -27.67 6.43 -3.26
C ALA A 62 -28.52 7.52 -3.94
N LEU A 63 -28.74 7.37 -5.26
CA LEU A 63 -29.54 8.31 -6.05
C LEU A 63 -31.03 7.97 -6.07
N SER A 64 -31.40 6.69 -5.95
CA SER A 64 -32.77 6.18 -6.08
C SER A 64 -33.43 6.04 -4.71
N ASN A 65 -33.90 7.14 -4.14
CA ASN A 65 -34.64 7.11 -2.89
C ASN A 65 -36.12 7.43 -3.14
N SER A 66 -37.01 6.80 -2.35
CA SER A 66 -38.46 7.06 -2.39
C SER A 66 -38.84 8.51 -2.07
N ARG A 67 -37.98 9.25 -1.38
CA ARG A 67 -38.15 10.68 -1.04
C ARG A 67 -37.70 11.64 -2.14
N GLY A 68 -37.09 11.16 -3.21
CA GLY A 68 -36.63 11.96 -4.34
C GLY A 68 -35.17 11.67 -4.72
N PHE A 69 -34.81 12.06 -5.94
CA PHE A 69 -33.48 11.86 -6.49
C PHE A 69 -32.41 12.55 -5.63
N GLY A 70 -31.45 11.78 -5.14
CA GLY A 70 -30.31 12.31 -4.36
C GLY A 70 -30.63 12.70 -2.91
N SER A 71 -31.88 12.49 -2.41
CA SER A 71 -32.26 12.82 -1.04
C SER A 71 -31.42 12.06 0.01
N SER A 72 -30.88 10.88 -0.32
CA SER A 72 -29.99 10.12 0.56
C SER A 72 -28.66 10.84 0.87
N PHE A 73 -28.18 11.70 -0.03
CA PHE A 73 -27.02 12.53 0.25
C PHE A 73 -27.34 13.63 1.25
N VAL A 74 -28.56 14.22 1.15
CA VAL A 74 -29.02 15.21 2.13
C VAL A 74 -29.13 14.55 3.52
N ASP A 75 -29.76 13.35 3.61
CA ASP A 75 -29.84 12.59 4.85
C ASP A 75 -28.46 12.30 5.45
N ALA A 76 -27.51 11.89 4.59
CA ALA A 76 -26.13 11.59 5.01
C ALA A 76 -25.40 12.85 5.53
N PHE A 77 -25.55 14.00 4.89
CA PHE A 77 -24.92 15.25 5.32
C PHE A 77 -25.59 15.88 6.55
N ASP A 78 -26.89 15.70 6.72
CA ASP A 78 -27.65 16.19 7.87
C ASP A 78 -27.48 15.28 9.11
N ASP A 79 -26.91 14.09 8.95
CA ASP A 79 -26.58 13.22 10.07
C ASP A 79 -25.48 13.85 10.93
N TYR A 80 -25.77 14.12 12.20
CA TYR A 80 -24.83 14.72 13.16
C TYR A 80 -23.53 13.90 13.34
N ARG A 81 -23.54 12.61 12.96
CA ARG A 81 -22.40 11.69 13.02
C ARG A 81 -21.49 11.82 11.82
N PHE A 82 -21.93 12.43 10.72
CA PHE A 82 -21.17 12.58 9.49
C PHE A 82 -19.87 13.34 9.73
N VAL A 83 -19.95 14.55 10.23
CA VAL A 83 -18.77 15.41 10.44
C VAL A 83 -17.76 14.77 11.38
N PRO A 84 -18.12 14.28 12.59
CA PRO A 84 -17.16 13.59 13.45
C PRO A 84 -16.47 12.37 12.80
N ALA A 85 -17.22 11.53 12.07
CA ALA A 85 -16.65 10.36 11.42
C ALA A 85 -15.61 10.72 10.35
N PHE A 86 -15.86 11.76 9.57
CA PHE A 86 -14.93 12.26 8.57
C PHE A 86 -13.73 12.99 9.19
N GLU A 87 -13.92 13.75 10.27
CA GLU A 87 -12.83 14.37 11.02
C GLU A 87 -11.88 13.33 11.60
N HIS A 88 -12.41 12.28 12.21
CA HIS A 88 -11.61 11.20 12.78
C HIS A 88 -10.74 10.50 11.71
N ILE A 89 -11.33 10.14 10.56
CA ILE A 89 -10.57 9.48 9.50
C ILE A 89 -9.51 10.41 8.90
N LEU A 90 -9.82 11.70 8.73
CA LEU A 90 -8.86 12.68 8.24
C LEU A 90 -7.70 12.89 9.21
N ALA A 91 -7.97 12.99 10.51
CA ALA A 91 -6.95 13.10 11.55
C ALA A 91 -6.04 11.86 11.55
N PHE A 92 -6.63 10.66 11.52
CA PHE A 92 -5.90 9.39 11.39
C PHE A 92 -5.01 9.38 10.15
N MET A 93 -5.57 9.70 8.99
CA MET A 93 -4.85 9.65 7.73
C MET A 93 -3.69 10.65 7.69
N LEU A 94 -3.90 11.86 8.20
CA LEU A 94 -2.85 12.86 8.26
C LEU A 94 -1.67 12.38 9.11
N ILE A 95 -1.95 11.89 10.33
CA ILE A 95 -0.92 11.37 11.24
C ILE A 95 -0.21 10.17 10.60
N TRP A 96 -0.98 9.21 10.11
CA TRP A 96 -0.44 7.97 9.56
C TRP A 96 0.38 8.17 8.30
N LEU A 97 -0.14 8.89 7.27
CA LEU A 97 0.57 9.09 6.01
C LEU A 97 1.86 9.88 6.19
N VAL A 98 1.85 10.89 7.06
CA VAL A 98 3.06 11.66 7.37
C VAL A 98 4.08 10.77 8.10
N ALA A 99 3.66 10.09 9.16
CA ALA A 99 4.53 9.20 9.92
C ALA A 99 5.06 8.05 9.06
N GLN A 100 4.19 7.39 8.28
CA GLN A 100 4.58 6.32 7.37
C GLN A 100 5.60 6.79 6.34
N THR A 101 5.38 7.95 5.72
CA THR A 101 6.31 8.48 4.71
C THR A 101 7.68 8.74 5.33
N ILE A 102 7.73 9.45 6.45
CA ILE A 102 9.00 9.79 7.11
C ILE A 102 9.71 8.52 7.59
N LEU A 103 8.99 7.62 8.28
CA LEU A 103 9.59 6.43 8.88
C LEU A 103 9.98 5.39 7.84
N VAL A 104 9.12 5.09 6.86
CA VAL A 104 9.43 4.09 5.82
C VAL A 104 10.60 4.55 4.96
N VAL A 105 10.59 5.80 4.50
CA VAL A 105 11.69 6.34 3.69
C VAL A 105 12.97 6.41 4.52
N GLY A 106 12.90 6.94 5.74
CA GLY A 106 14.05 7.05 6.64
C GLY A 106 14.66 5.69 6.97
N LEU A 107 13.82 4.71 7.38
CA LEU A 107 14.28 3.35 7.66
C LEU A 107 14.86 2.67 6.42
N THR A 108 14.25 2.85 5.25
CA THR A 108 14.76 2.25 4.01
C THR A 108 16.11 2.82 3.63
N LEU A 109 16.29 4.14 3.70
CA LEU A 109 17.58 4.79 3.45
C LEU A 109 18.64 4.33 4.44
N MET A 110 18.28 4.18 5.72
CA MET A 110 19.17 3.64 6.75
C MET A 110 19.56 2.20 6.46
N LEU A 111 18.59 1.33 6.15
CA LEU A 111 18.82 -0.08 5.85
C LEU A 111 19.67 -0.27 4.58
N HIS A 112 19.54 0.62 3.59
CA HIS A 112 20.33 0.57 2.36
C HIS A 112 21.83 0.84 2.59
N ASN A 113 22.18 1.55 3.67
CA ASN A 113 23.55 1.81 4.04
C ASN A 113 24.18 0.71 4.93
N LEU A 114 23.38 -0.29 5.36
CA LEU A 114 23.86 -1.42 6.15
C LEU A 114 24.42 -2.53 5.28
N ALA A 115 25.28 -3.38 5.86
CA ALA A 115 25.72 -4.60 5.21
C ALA A 115 24.52 -5.44 4.74
N GLN A 116 24.57 -6.01 3.54
CA GLN A 116 23.47 -6.69 2.88
C GLN A 116 22.75 -7.74 3.76
N ARG A 117 23.54 -8.53 4.53
CA ARG A 117 22.98 -9.56 5.42
C ARG A 117 22.19 -8.94 6.57
N VAL A 118 22.73 -7.88 7.19
CA VAL A 118 22.08 -7.18 8.31
C VAL A 118 20.80 -6.50 7.83
N GLY A 119 20.87 -5.79 6.70
CA GLY A 119 19.72 -5.17 6.07
C GLY A 119 18.62 -6.20 5.71
N ALA A 120 18.97 -7.41 5.28
CA ALA A 120 18.01 -8.47 4.99
C ALA A 120 17.25 -8.93 6.24
N VAL A 121 17.96 -9.12 7.37
CA VAL A 121 17.34 -9.49 8.65
C VAL A 121 16.35 -8.43 9.11
N PHE A 122 16.74 -7.16 9.09
CA PHE A 122 15.83 -6.08 9.50
C PHE A 122 14.60 -5.98 8.59
N ARG A 123 14.75 -6.09 7.26
CA ARG A 123 13.60 -6.11 6.34
C ARG A 123 12.65 -7.27 6.64
N PHE A 124 13.18 -8.46 6.93
CA PHE A 124 12.38 -9.60 7.34
C PHE A 124 11.63 -9.32 8.64
N LEU A 125 12.30 -8.78 9.67
CA LEU A 125 11.67 -8.43 10.94
C LEU A 125 10.55 -7.40 10.79
N PHE A 126 10.77 -6.35 9.98
CA PHE A 126 9.72 -5.37 9.71
C PHE A 126 8.56 -5.93 8.87
N TYR A 127 8.78 -6.98 8.09
CA TYR A 127 7.75 -7.60 7.27
C TYR A 127 6.82 -8.54 8.09
N ILE A 128 7.32 -9.13 9.17
CA ILE A 128 6.56 -10.08 10.00
C ILE A 128 5.21 -9.52 10.49
N PRO A 129 5.12 -8.28 11.01
CA PRO A 129 3.84 -7.74 11.47
C PRO A 129 2.76 -7.71 10.39
N GLY A 130 3.15 -7.45 9.14
CA GLY A 130 2.24 -7.45 7.99
C GLY A 130 1.61 -8.81 7.68
N ALA A 131 2.20 -9.91 8.17
CA ALA A 131 1.60 -11.23 8.06
C ALA A 131 0.41 -11.43 9.03
N LEU A 132 0.33 -10.60 10.08
CA LEU A 132 -0.80 -10.56 11.03
C LEU A 132 -1.82 -9.52 10.56
N ALA A 133 -2.59 -9.84 9.52
CA ALA A 133 -3.56 -8.91 8.96
C ALA A 133 -4.93 -8.99 9.65
N GLY A 134 -5.71 -7.90 9.54
CA GLY A 134 -7.10 -7.83 9.97
C GLY A 134 -7.31 -7.97 11.47
N ALA A 135 -8.38 -8.65 11.87
CA ALA A 135 -8.81 -8.76 13.26
C ALA A 135 -7.78 -9.38 14.20
N ALA A 136 -6.96 -10.32 13.70
CA ALA A 136 -5.90 -10.94 14.51
C ALA A 136 -4.85 -9.93 14.97
N SER A 137 -4.47 -8.97 14.11
CA SER A 137 -3.58 -7.87 14.48
C SER A 137 -4.19 -7.01 15.60
N VAL A 138 -5.48 -6.69 15.50
CA VAL A 138 -6.16 -5.87 16.51
C VAL A 138 -6.19 -6.56 17.86
N VAL A 139 -6.40 -7.88 17.91
CA VAL A 139 -6.35 -8.65 19.16
C VAL A 139 -4.96 -8.55 19.83
N VAL A 140 -3.87 -8.58 19.07
CA VAL A 140 -2.52 -8.32 19.62
C VAL A 140 -2.45 -6.91 20.22
N TRP A 141 -3.02 -5.92 19.54
CA TRP A 141 -3.03 -4.54 20.02
C TRP A 141 -3.89 -4.32 21.27
N LEU A 142 -4.94 -5.14 21.52
CA LEU A 142 -5.66 -5.11 22.78
C LEU A 142 -4.73 -5.37 23.98
N PHE A 143 -3.85 -6.38 23.85
CA PHE A 143 -2.85 -6.65 24.88
C PHE A 143 -1.75 -5.58 24.94
N MET A 144 -1.34 -5.04 23.77
CA MET A 144 -0.32 -3.99 23.73
C MET A 144 -0.78 -2.66 24.37
N LEU A 145 -2.09 -2.37 24.33
CA LEU A 145 -2.69 -1.15 24.89
C LEU A 145 -3.14 -1.30 26.34
N ASP A 146 -3.11 -2.51 26.91
CA ASP A 146 -3.46 -2.73 28.30
C ASP A 146 -2.23 -2.56 29.20
N PRO A 147 -2.18 -1.51 30.05
CA PRO A 147 -1.05 -1.26 30.94
C PRO A 147 -0.75 -2.41 31.90
N THR A 148 -1.71 -3.30 32.18
CA THR A 148 -1.54 -4.43 33.10
C THR A 148 -0.95 -5.68 32.44
N ALA A 149 -1.12 -5.83 31.12
CA ALA A 149 -0.72 -7.01 30.36
C ALA A 149 0.38 -6.73 29.32
N SER A 150 0.60 -5.45 28.96
CA SER A 150 1.48 -5.05 27.88
C SER A 150 2.97 -5.25 28.24
N PRO A 151 3.80 -5.79 27.32
CA PRO A 151 5.25 -5.75 27.47
C PRO A 151 5.79 -4.32 27.41
N PHE A 152 5.02 -3.36 26.91
CA PHE A 152 5.33 -1.93 26.84
C PHE A 152 4.61 -1.12 27.94
N ALA A 153 4.19 -1.75 29.03
CA ALA A 153 3.50 -1.10 30.15
C ALA A 153 4.24 0.16 30.66
N PHE A 154 5.59 0.13 30.68
CA PHE A 154 6.40 1.28 31.09
C PHE A 154 6.17 2.52 30.20
N VAL A 155 5.96 2.34 28.89
CA VAL A 155 5.65 3.43 27.95
C VAL A 155 4.25 3.96 28.22
N LEU A 156 3.27 3.07 28.42
CA LEU A 156 1.90 3.44 28.70
C LEU A 156 1.78 4.23 30.01
N HIS A 157 2.46 3.78 31.07
CA HIS A 157 2.53 4.51 32.32
C HIS A 157 3.26 5.86 32.20
N TRP A 158 4.34 5.91 31.42
CA TRP A 158 5.04 7.17 31.14
C TRP A 158 4.14 8.19 30.40
N LEU A 159 3.25 7.70 29.51
CA LEU A 159 2.24 8.51 28.83
C LEU A 159 1.05 8.86 29.77
N GLY A 160 1.01 8.39 31.02
CA GLY A 160 -0.02 8.66 31.99
C GLY A 160 -1.23 7.70 31.90
N TYR A 161 -1.14 6.61 31.15
CA TYR A 161 -2.21 5.63 31.02
C TYR A 161 -2.09 4.56 32.12
N ALA A 162 -2.96 4.65 33.13
CA ALA A 162 -3.02 3.68 34.24
C ALA A 162 -3.97 2.49 33.94
N GLN A 163 -4.90 2.65 33.03
CA GLN A 163 -5.93 1.66 32.66
C GLN A 163 -6.12 1.63 31.15
N PHE A 164 -6.59 0.50 30.64
CA PHE A 164 -6.90 0.31 29.23
C PHE A 164 -7.83 1.41 28.66
N ASN A 165 -8.90 1.76 29.39
CA ASN A 165 -9.85 2.79 28.96
C ASN A 165 -9.21 4.18 28.83
N ASN A 166 -8.16 4.48 29.61
CA ASN A 166 -7.44 5.74 29.48
C ASN A 166 -6.59 5.76 28.19
N ALA A 167 -6.00 4.63 27.85
CA ALA A 167 -5.22 4.51 26.63
C ALA A 167 -6.10 4.70 25.38
N ILE A 168 -7.29 4.11 25.36
CA ILE A 168 -8.24 4.18 24.24
C ILE A 168 -9.24 5.35 24.33
N ALA A 169 -8.93 6.38 25.11
CA ALA A 169 -9.77 7.58 25.17
C ALA A 169 -9.94 8.20 23.76
N PRO A 170 -11.08 8.83 23.45
CA PRO A 170 -11.40 9.29 22.09
C PRO A 170 -10.30 10.11 21.41
N GLY A 171 -9.61 10.99 22.16
CA GLY A 171 -8.52 11.80 21.64
C GLY A 171 -7.25 11.01 21.25
N ASN A 172 -7.10 9.78 21.74
CA ASN A 172 -5.92 8.94 21.49
C ASN A 172 -6.11 7.99 20.29
N LEU A 173 -7.36 7.81 19.82
CA LEU A 173 -7.66 6.77 18.83
C LEU A 173 -6.99 6.99 17.47
N ALA A 174 -6.98 8.22 16.95
CA ALA A 174 -6.35 8.51 15.67
C ALA A 174 -4.85 8.17 15.66
N PRO A 175 -4.02 8.60 16.64
CA PRO A 175 -2.61 8.16 16.71
C PRO A 175 -2.45 6.67 16.97
N ILE A 176 -3.32 6.03 17.78
CA ILE A 176 -3.27 4.57 18.00
C ILE A 176 -3.49 3.83 16.68
N PHE A 177 -4.55 4.15 15.93
CA PHE A 177 -4.79 3.52 14.63
C PHE A 177 -3.67 3.81 13.64
N ALA A 178 -3.03 5.00 13.70
CA ALA A 178 -1.86 5.32 12.88
C ALA A 178 -0.66 4.42 13.20
N VAL A 179 -0.40 4.14 14.48
CA VAL A 179 0.66 3.20 14.90
C VAL A 179 0.32 1.77 14.49
N MET A 180 -0.94 1.34 14.63
CA MET A 180 -1.41 0.02 14.20
C MET A 180 -1.23 -0.16 12.68
N ALA A 181 -1.66 0.82 11.89
CA ALA A 181 -1.52 0.80 10.45
C ALA A 181 -0.05 0.85 9.98
N PHE A 182 0.80 1.63 10.66
CA PHE A 182 2.24 1.63 10.42
C PHE A 182 2.84 0.25 10.72
N TRP A 183 2.54 -0.33 11.87
CA TRP A 183 3.04 -1.64 12.29
C TRP A 183 2.77 -2.73 11.26
N THR A 184 1.58 -2.79 10.70
CA THR A 184 1.20 -3.81 9.70
C THR A 184 1.65 -3.46 8.28
N GLY A 185 1.67 -2.18 7.91
CA GLY A 185 1.90 -1.72 6.54
C GLY A 185 3.36 -1.40 6.19
N ALA A 186 4.17 -0.97 7.16
CA ALA A 186 5.49 -0.41 6.90
C ALA A 186 6.46 -1.41 6.25
N GLY A 187 6.43 -2.67 6.68
CA GLY A 187 7.39 -3.69 6.19
C GLY A 187 7.30 -3.92 4.69
N GLY A 188 6.08 -4.01 4.15
CA GLY A 188 5.87 -4.15 2.70
C GLY A 188 6.45 -2.97 1.92
N TRP A 189 6.21 -1.76 2.38
CA TRP A 189 6.73 -0.54 1.76
C TRP A 189 8.24 -0.39 1.89
N ILE A 190 8.84 -0.79 3.02
CA ILE A 190 10.30 -0.83 3.18
C ILE A 190 10.94 -1.75 2.13
N VAL A 191 10.35 -2.93 1.86
CA VAL A 191 10.85 -3.86 0.84
C VAL A 191 10.76 -3.26 -0.56
N VAL A 192 9.61 -2.65 -0.91
CA VAL A 192 9.40 -2.00 -2.22
C VAL A 192 10.39 -0.84 -2.43
N MET A 193 10.51 0.05 -1.44
CA MET A 193 11.44 1.19 -1.51
C MET A 193 12.90 0.76 -1.56
N TYR A 194 13.27 -0.30 -0.82
CA TYR A 194 14.61 -0.87 -0.87
C TYR A 194 14.94 -1.45 -2.26
N GLY A 195 13.96 -2.13 -2.88
CA GLY A 195 14.08 -2.57 -4.26
C GLY A 195 14.30 -1.42 -5.24
N ALA A 196 13.58 -0.31 -5.05
CA ALA A 196 13.76 0.90 -5.87
C ALA A 196 15.16 1.51 -5.69
N LEU A 197 15.69 1.54 -4.46
CA LEU A 197 17.04 2.04 -4.20
C LEU A 197 18.13 1.15 -4.83
N ASN A 198 17.93 -0.16 -4.86
CA ASN A 198 18.88 -1.08 -5.50
C ASN A 198 18.95 -0.96 -7.03
N ASN A 199 17.97 -0.32 -7.66
CA ASN A 199 17.98 -0.04 -9.10
C ASN A 199 18.76 1.24 -9.46
N ILE A 200 19.27 1.99 -8.47
CA ILE A 200 20.11 3.15 -8.71
C ILE A 200 21.50 2.66 -9.17
N PRO A 201 22.01 3.10 -10.33
CA PRO A 201 23.34 2.72 -10.80
C PRO A 201 24.43 3.06 -9.77
N HIS A 202 25.36 2.12 -9.56
CA HIS A 202 26.45 2.31 -8.60
C HIS A 202 27.36 3.48 -8.99
N GLU A 203 27.55 3.71 -10.30
CA GLU A 203 28.39 4.80 -10.81
C GLU A 203 27.91 6.19 -10.33
N LEU A 204 26.60 6.38 -10.16
CA LEU A 204 26.04 7.62 -9.60
C LEU A 204 26.38 7.79 -8.11
N LEU A 205 26.44 6.70 -7.37
CA LEU A 205 26.75 6.75 -5.94
C LEU A 205 28.25 6.94 -5.71
N GLU A 206 29.09 6.27 -6.53
CA GLU A 206 30.55 6.40 -6.51
C GLU A 206 31.00 7.81 -6.93
N SER A 207 30.40 8.37 -7.99
CA SER A 207 30.72 9.75 -8.42
C SER A 207 30.38 10.76 -7.33
N ALA A 208 29.25 10.61 -6.66
CA ALA A 208 28.87 11.47 -5.54
C ALA A 208 29.84 11.36 -4.35
N GLU A 209 30.38 10.16 -4.10
CA GLU A 209 31.38 9.95 -3.05
C GLU A 209 32.72 10.63 -3.42
N ILE A 210 33.15 10.54 -4.69
CA ILE A 210 34.33 11.25 -5.21
C ILE A 210 34.13 12.77 -5.08
N ASP A 211 32.93 13.29 -5.33
CA ASP A 211 32.59 14.71 -5.16
C ASP A 211 32.46 15.13 -3.68
N GLY A 212 32.72 14.23 -2.72
CA GLY A 212 32.70 14.51 -1.28
C GLY A 212 31.30 14.59 -0.68
N ALA A 213 30.27 13.99 -1.32
CA ALA A 213 28.96 13.88 -0.71
C ALA A 213 28.97 12.84 0.41
N ASN A 214 28.55 13.25 1.61
CA ASN A 214 28.34 12.31 2.71
C ASN A 214 26.99 11.55 2.52
N ALA A 215 26.77 10.51 3.32
CA ALA A 215 25.57 9.66 3.25
C ALA A 215 24.25 10.44 3.29
N PHE A 216 24.16 11.54 4.05
CA PHE A 216 22.99 12.39 4.11
C PHE A 216 22.77 13.18 2.81
N LYS A 217 23.83 13.78 2.25
CA LYS A 217 23.76 14.50 0.96
C LYS A 217 23.38 13.55 -0.17
N THR A 218 23.99 12.38 -0.23
CA THR A 218 23.66 11.33 -1.20
C THR A 218 22.21 10.87 -1.06
N ALA A 219 21.73 10.69 0.16
CA ALA A 219 20.34 10.32 0.41
C ALA A 219 19.37 11.41 -0.06
N TRP A 220 19.63 12.67 0.29
CA TRP A 220 18.73 13.78 0.03
C TRP A 220 18.72 14.25 -1.42
N TRP A 221 19.90 14.35 -2.05
CA TRP A 221 20.03 14.94 -3.39
C TRP A 221 20.02 13.90 -4.53
N ILE A 222 20.29 12.63 -4.23
CA ILE A 222 20.37 11.58 -5.26
C ILE A 222 19.30 10.52 -5.03
N LYS A 223 19.36 9.80 -3.89
CA LYS A 223 18.47 8.66 -3.66
C LYS A 223 16.99 9.08 -3.58
N LEU A 224 16.66 10.10 -2.80
CA LEU A 224 15.29 10.55 -2.58
C LEU A 224 14.60 11.04 -3.86
N PRO A 225 15.21 11.90 -4.70
CA PRO A 225 14.60 12.29 -5.98
C PRO A 225 14.36 11.10 -6.92
N LEU A 226 15.29 10.14 -6.99
CA LEU A 226 15.18 8.99 -7.89
C LEU A 226 14.07 8.01 -7.46
N ILE A 227 13.80 7.87 -6.16
CA ILE A 227 12.70 7.01 -5.66
C ILE A 227 11.38 7.76 -5.49
N ARG A 228 11.30 9.05 -5.86
CA ARG A 228 10.10 9.89 -5.65
C ARG A 228 8.83 9.25 -6.21
N LYS A 229 8.89 8.63 -7.37
CA LYS A 229 7.74 7.94 -7.99
C LYS A 229 7.19 6.85 -7.07
N TRP A 230 8.06 6.09 -6.41
CA TRP A 230 7.68 5.04 -5.47
C TRP A 230 7.07 5.60 -4.18
N ILE A 231 7.56 6.76 -3.70
CA ILE A 231 6.97 7.44 -2.54
C ILE A 231 5.55 7.88 -2.85
N VAL A 232 5.31 8.49 -4.03
CA VAL A 232 3.96 8.89 -4.46
C VAL A 232 3.06 7.66 -4.63
N TYR A 233 3.57 6.58 -5.21
CA TYR A 233 2.84 5.32 -5.34
C TYR A 233 2.44 4.75 -3.97
N MET A 234 3.36 4.74 -3.00
CA MET A 234 3.06 4.38 -1.62
C MET A 234 1.95 5.27 -1.03
N LEU A 235 2.06 6.59 -1.19
CA LEU A 235 1.06 7.53 -0.67
C LEU A 235 -0.33 7.27 -1.25
N VAL A 236 -0.45 7.07 -2.56
CA VAL A 236 -1.73 6.80 -3.23
C VAL A 236 -2.37 5.51 -2.70
N LEU A 237 -1.61 4.41 -2.64
CA LEU A 237 -2.14 3.13 -2.17
C LEU A 237 -2.42 3.13 -0.67
N SER A 238 -1.56 3.77 0.14
CA SER A 238 -1.81 3.92 1.57
C SER A 238 -3.01 4.80 1.84
N PHE A 239 -3.18 5.89 1.09
CA PHE A 239 -4.38 6.72 1.18
C PHE A 239 -5.65 5.90 0.90
N ALA A 240 -5.68 5.17 -0.22
CA ALA A 240 -6.80 4.32 -0.58
C ALA A 240 -7.09 3.25 0.50
N GLY A 241 -6.05 2.62 1.07
CA GLY A 241 -6.20 1.68 2.17
C GLY A 241 -6.70 2.34 3.46
N GLY A 242 -6.21 3.54 3.78
CA GLY A 242 -6.59 4.28 4.98
C GLY A 242 -8.05 4.70 5.01
N THR A 243 -8.65 5.04 3.85
CA THR A 243 -10.08 5.33 3.77
C THR A 243 -10.96 4.15 4.18
N GLN A 244 -10.40 2.93 4.16
CA GLN A 244 -11.13 1.69 4.46
C GLN A 244 -11.03 1.24 5.92
N LEU A 245 -10.55 2.10 6.82
CA LEU A 245 -10.44 1.79 8.24
C LEU A 245 -11.82 1.42 8.83
N PHE A 246 -11.97 0.15 9.20
CA PHE A 246 -13.21 -0.42 9.70
C PHE A 246 -12.98 -1.46 10.79
N VAL A 247 -12.05 -2.40 10.55
CA VAL A 247 -11.83 -3.56 11.43
C VAL A 247 -11.24 -3.11 12.77
N GLU A 248 -10.25 -2.23 12.74
CA GLU A 248 -9.53 -1.76 13.90
C GLU A 248 -10.47 -1.08 14.92
N PRO A 249 -11.23 -0.04 14.54
CA PRO A 249 -12.15 0.60 15.49
C PRO A 249 -13.32 -0.32 15.86
N THR A 250 -13.73 -1.26 15.01
CA THR A 250 -14.83 -2.19 15.32
C THR A 250 -14.42 -3.21 16.37
N VAL A 251 -13.27 -3.86 16.21
CA VAL A 251 -12.79 -4.87 17.15
C VAL A 251 -12.37 -4.23 18.47
N LEU A 252 -11.65 -3.10 18.41
CA LEU A 252 -11.24 -2.37 19.60
C LEU A 252 -12.44 -1.88 20.42
N GLY A 253 -13.44 -1.31 19.74
CA GLY A 253 -14.66 -0.85 20.38
C GLY A 253 -15.51 -1.99 20.98
N SER A 254 -15.56 -3.14 20.33
CA SER A 254 -16.26 -4.32 20.84
C SER A 254 -15.58 -4.87 22.10
N ALA A 255 -14.24 -4.95 22.09
CA ALA A 255 -13.47 -5.41 23.25
C ALA A 255 -13.55 -4.45 24.45
N ALA A 256 -13.68 -3.15 24.18
CA ALA A 256 -13.85 -2.11 25.19
C ALA A 256 -15.31 -1.95 25.65
N LEU A 257 -16.23 -2.85 25.26
CA LEU A 257 -17.67 -2.78 25.57
C LEU A 257 -18.29 -1.43 25.15
N GLY A 258 -17.79 -0.82 24.09
CA GLY A 258 -18.22 0.48 23.57
C GLY A 258 -17.68 1.69 24.34
N VAL A 259 -16.80 1.49 25.32
CA VAL A 259 -16.14 2.61 26.02
C VAL A 259 -15.00 3.14 25.17
N GLY A 260 -14.97 4.45 24.97
CA GLY A 260 -13.89 5.15 24.26
C GLY A 260 -14.01 5.13 22.72
N VAL A 261 -14.46 4.04 22.12
CA VAL A 261 -14.59 3.90 20.65
C VAL A 261 -16.07 3.89 20.25
N SER A 262 -16.49 4.90 19.49
CA SER A 262 -17.87 4.95 18.98
C SER A 262 -18.11 3.91 17.88
N LYS A 263 -19.36 3.45 17.74
CA LYS A 263 -19.78 2.52 16.67
C LYS A 263 -19.79 3.15 15.28
N TYR A 264 -19.53 4.42 15.17
CA TYR A 264 -19.45 5.23 13.95
C TYR A 264 -18.20 6.11 13.94
N TRP A 265 -17.08 5.59 14.44
CA TRP A 265 -15.83 6.33 14.54
C TRP A 265 -15.26 6.68 13.15
N SER A 266 -15.40 5.80 12.17
CA SER A 266 -15.00 6.04 10.78
C SER A 266 -16.21 6.11 9.85
N PRO A 267 -16.09 6.73 8.65
CA PRO A 267 -17.18 6.77 7.68
C PRO A 267 -17.68 5.38 7.27
N ASN A 268 -16.79 4.39 7.15
CA ASN A 268 -17.18 3.00 6.87
C ASN A 268 -17.98 2.36 7.99
N GLN A 269 -17.61 2.64 9.26
CA GLN A 269 -18.42 2.20 10.39
C GLN A 269 -19.76 2.91 10.44
N LEU A 270 -19.82 4.21 10.12
CA LEU A 270 -21.06 4.95 10.04
C LEU A 270 -21.97 4.37 8.97
N ALA A 271 -21.47 4.12 7.75
CA ALA A 271 -22.25 3.49 6.69
C ALA A 271 -22.77 2.11 7.10
N TRP A 272 -21.92 1.28 7.72
CA TRP A 272 -22.36 -0.01 8.27
C TRP A 272 -23.40 0.13 9.38
N PHE A 273 -23.22 1.09 10.28
CA PHE A 273 -24.15 1.35 11.38
C PHE A 273 -25.52 1.78 10.85
N VAL A 274 -25.57 2.70 9.88
CA VAL A 274 -26.81 3.16 9.24
C VAL A 274 -27.51 2.02 8.51
N ALA A 275 -26.77 1.21 7.75
CA ALA A 275 -27.33 0.05 7.05
C ALA A 275 -27.87 -1.00 8.00
N SER A 276 -27.12 -1.34 9.07
CA SER A 276 -27.44 -2.48 9.95
C SER A 276 -28.42 -2.16 11.08
N GLN A 277 -28.45 -0.92 11.55
CA GLN A 277 -29.31 -0.51 12.68
C GLN A 277 -30.59 0.19 12.25
N TYR A 278 -30.55 0.91 11.10
CA TYR A 278 -31.70 1.65 10.60
C TYR A 278 -32.28 1.07 9.31
N ASP A 279 -31.70 -0.02 8.78
CA ASP A 279 -32.09 -0.64 7.50
C ASP A 279 -32.11 0.37 6.33
N ASN A 280 -31.31 1.45 6.46
CA ASN A 280 -31.26 2.54 5.48
C ASN A 280 -30.05 2.38 4.55
N PHE A 281 -30.18 1.43 3.61
CA PHE A 281 -29.11 1.14 2.64
C PHE A 281 -28.85 2.30 1.67
N ALA A 282 -29.84 3.15 1.40
CA ALA A 282 -29.69 4.27 0.49
C ALA A 282 -28.74 5.36 1.06
N GLU A 283 -28.91 5.70 2.35
CA GLU A 283 -28.04 6.63 3.07
C GLU A 283 -26.64 6.02 3.26
N ALA A 284 -26.55 4.75 3.63
CA ALA A 284 -25.27 4.04 3.74
C ALA A 284 -24.50 4.02 2.42
N ALA A 285 -25.20 3.83 1.30
CA ALA A 285 -24.64 3.92 -0.04
C ALA A 285 -24.16 5.34 -0.35
N ALA A 286 -24.93 6.38 0.02
CA ALA A 286 -24.53 7.77 -0.16
C ALA A 286 -23.24 8.10 0.63
N LEU A 287 -23.13 7.68 1.89
CA LEU A 287 -21.91 7.81 2.69
C LEU A 287 -20.70 7.14 2.02
N SER A 288 -20.89 5.92 1.51
CA SER A 288 -19.83 5.18 0.81
C SER A 288 -19.41 5.85 -0.51
N VAL A 289 -20.36 6.40 -1.27
CA VAL A 289 -20.09 7.14 -2.52
C VAL A 289 -19.35 8.44 -2.24
N VAL A 290 -19.70 9.17 -1.17
CA VAL A 290 -18.96 10.37 -0.74
C VAL A 290 -17.52 10.03 -0.39
N LEU A 291 -17.31 8.97 0.40
CA LEU A 291 -15.97 8.51 0.77
C LEU A 291 -15.14 8.09 -0.45
N LEU A 292 -15.75 7.35 -1.38
CA LEU A 292 -15.13 6.98 -2.65
C LEU A 292 -14.75 8.20 -3.48
N GLY A 293 -15.66 9.18 -3.59
CA GLY A 293 -15.42 10.43 -4.33
C GLY A 293 -14.25 11.23 -3.75
N LEU A 294 -14.20 11.39 -2.44
CA LEU A 294 -13.07 12.01 -1.75
C LEU A 294 -11.77 11.24 -1.99
N GLY A 295 -11.84 9.91 -1.89
CA GLY A 295 -10.70 9.03 -2.17
C GLY A 295 -10.14 9.20 -3.57
N LEU A 296 -11.00 9.20 -4.58
CA LEU A 296 -10.61 9.38 -5.99
C LEU A 296 -10.06 10.80 -6.25
N LEU A 297 -10.65 11.83 -5.63
CA LEU A 297 -10.19 13.21 -5.76
C LEU A 297 -8.75 13.34 -5.24
N VAL A 298 -8.48 12.87 -4.03
CA VAL A 298 -7.14 12.96 -3.43
C VAL A 298 -6.14 12.11 -4.20
N ALA A 299 -6.51 10.88 -4.59
CA ALA A 299 -5.66 10.02 -5.42
C ALA A 299 -5.32 10.71 -6.76
N ALA A 300 -6.29 11.33 -7.43
CA ALA A 300 -6.06 12.09 -8.66
C ALA A 300 -5.10 13.26 -8.46
N ILE A 301 -5.25 14.03 -7.37
CA ILE A 301 -4.35 15.12 -7.02
C ILE A 301 -2.93 14.62 -6.78
N LEU A 302 -2.77 13.53 -6.03
CA LEU A 302 -1.46 12.94 -5.73
C LEU A 302 -0.77 12.42 -7.00
N VAL A 303 -1.52 11.75 -7.88
CA VAL A 303 -1.01 11.25 -9.18
C VAL A 303 -0.59 12.40 -10.07
N TRP A 304 -1.44 13.43 -10.20
CA TRP A 304 -1.15 14.59 -11.04
C TRP A 304 0.06 15.38 -10.54
N ARG A 305 0.12 15.69 -9.24
CA ARG A 305 1.26 16.41 -8.65
C ARG A 305 2.52 15.56 -8.59
N GLY A 306 2.38 14.25 -8.41
CA GLY A 306 3.49 13.31 -8.34
C GLY A 306 4.17 13.03 -9.68
N ARG A 307 3.57 13.48 -10.82
CA ARG A 307 4.08 13.26 -12.19
C ARG A 307 4.39 11.77 -12.46
N LEU A 308 3.50 10.87 -11.97
CA LEU A 308 3.75 9.42 -12.06
C LEU A 308 3.81 8.89 -13.49
N PHE A 309 3.15 9.55 -14.43
CA PHE A 309 3.05 9.13 -15.83
C PHE A 309 3.93 9.95 -16.79
N GLU A 310 4.74 10.89 -16.30
CA GLU A 310 5.72 11.55 -17.15
C GLU A 310 6.85 10.54 -17.46
N ALA A 311 7.01 10.21 -18.75
CA ALA A 311 8.13 9.44 -19.23
C ALA A 311 9.41 10.29 -19.06
N GLU A 312 10.46 9.70 -18.55
CA GLU A 312 11.80 10.28 -18.49
C GLU A 312 12.47 10.23 -19.86
#